data_55f7cb43ca457ddce97c02b873ccc38e
#
_entry.id   55f7cb43ca457ddce97c02b873ccc38e
#
_cell.length_a   1.000
_cell.length_b   1.000
_cell.length_c   1.000
_cell.angle_alpha   90.00
_cell.angle_beta   90.00
_cell.angle_gamma   90.00
#
_symmetry.space_group_name_H-M   'P 1'
#
loop_
_entity.id
_entity.type
_entity.pdbx_description
1 polymer ?
#
loop_
_entity_poly.entity_id
_entity_poly.type
_entity_poly.pdbx_seq_one_letter_code
_entity_poly.pdbx_strand_id
1 'polypeptide(L)'
;MNERKNRYIDFLAQLGVDHAHPGGRSLSEAIIRTLPIQAVDDVLDIGCGTGATAQYLADQTKASVTGIDLHPQMVKAAKKRSEQSLNPFRVVHGSAESLPFRDRAFDWLFSESVTAFTHLPRSLPEYFRVLRSGGQLFAVEMTVEQKLPEQDKRKICDFYGVPDLYTTTEWENQLKKSGFSEVYVLEGKDFFFRQKISEFPLSLITKHLNEEALKIWMGHLATVNTYQSVLNYRIYHAMKKNWPTGKLPSS
;
A
#
# COMPACT_ATOMS: atom_id res chain seq x y z
N MET A 1 -3.25 24.50 2.04
CA MET A 1 -2.56 23.42 2.76
C MET A 1 -1.20 23.24 2.13
N ASN A 2 -0.11 23.48 2.88
CA ASN A 2 1.24 23.28 2.36
C ASN A 2 1.41 21.78 2.09
N GLU A 3 1.50 21.40 0.82
CA GLU A 3 2.00 20.09 0.42
C GLU A 3 3.45 20.00 0.91
N ARG A 4 3.66 19.37 2.06
CA ARG A 4 5.02 18.98 2.45
C ARG A 4 5.49 18.00 1.38
N LYS A 5 6.41 18.43 0.55
CA LYS A 5 7.12 17.55 -0.39
C LYS A 5 7.65 16.39 0.44
N ASN A 6 7.15 15.20 0.20
CA ASN A 6 7.66 13.99 0.84
C ASN A 6 8.90 13.54 0.07
N ARG A 7 10.07 13.97 0.56
CA ARG A 7 11.38 13.70 -0.07
C ARG A 7 11.64 12.22 -0.32
N TYR A 8 11.14 11.34 0.56
CA TYR A 8 11.31 9.90 0.40
C TYR A 8 10.43 9.37 -0.74
N ILE A 9 9.18 9.80 -0.83
CA ILE A 9 8.28 9.41 -1.93
C ILE A 9 8.78 10.00 -3.27
N ASP A 10 9.22 11.26 -3.29
CA ASP A 10 9.81 11.87 -4.48
C ASP A 10 11.04 11.09 -4.96
N PHE A 11 11.89 10.65 -4.03
CA PHE A 11 13.05 9.80 -4.31
C PHE A 11 12.64 8.47 -4.94
N LEU A 12 11.64 7.76 -4.38
CA LEU A 12 11.14 6.50 -4.95
C LEU A 12 10.57 6.72 -6.36
N ALA A 13 9.86 7.83 -6.56
CA ALA A 13 9.28 8.19 -7.86
C ALA A 13 10.36 8.51 -8.92
N GLN A 14 11.44 9.20 -8.54
CA GLN A 14 12.56 9.47 -9.43
C GLN A 14 13.29 8.20 -9.87
N LEU A 15 13.42 7.24 -8.97
CA LEU A 15 14.03 5.95 -9.29
C LEU A 15 13.13 5.05 -10.12
N GLY A 16 11.81 5.29 -10.12
CA GLY A 16 10.84 4.45 -10.83
C GLY A 16 10.88 2.99 -10.37
N VAL A 17 11.06 2.78 -9.06
CA VAL A 17 11.19 1.44 -8.50
C VAL A 17 9.87 0.72 -8.51
N ASP A 18 9.85 -0.48 -9.08
CA ASP A 18 8.74 -1.41 -8.97
C ASP A 18 8.75 -2.04 -7.56
N HIS A 19 7.54 -2.21 -6.95
CA HIS A 19 7.39 -2.89 -5.66
C HIS A 19 8.30 -2.32 -4.54
N ALA A 20 8.28 -1.01 -4.35
CA ALA A 20 9.06 -0.30 -3.32
C ALA A 20 8.47 -0.50 -1.90
N HIS A 21 8.13 -1.72 -1.54
CA HIS A 21 7.58 -2.10 -0.24
C HIS A 21 8.32 -3.32 0.33
N PRO A 22 8.24 -3.59 1.64
CA PRO A 22 8.84 -4.78 2.24
C PRO A 22 8.30 -6.07 1.60
N GLY A 23 9.20 -7.00 1.31
CA GLY A 23 8.87 -8.24 0.61
C GLY A 23 8.82 -8.14 -0.91
N GLY A 24 8.76 -6.91 -1.45
CA GLY A 24 8.85 -6.63 -2.87
C GLY A 24 7.90 -7.47 -3.73
N ARG A 25 8.23 -7.60 -5.01
CA ARG A 25 7.44 -8.34 -6.00
C ARG A 25 7.04 -9.75 -5.53
N SER A 26 7.96 -10.47 -4.93
CA SER A 26 7.72 -11.87 -4.53
C SER A 26 6.62 -12.00 -3.47
N LEU A 27 6.50 -11.02 -2.56
CA LEU A 27 5.43 -11.02 -1.57
C LEU A 27 4.08 -10.67 -2.21
N SER A 28 4.01 -9.63 -3.03
CA SER A 28 2.78 -9.28 -3.76
C SER A 28 2.25 -10.46 -4.57
N GLU A 29 3.13 -11.11 -5.34
CA GLU A 29 2.77 -12.29 -6.13
C GLU A 29 2.29 -13.46 -5.25
N ALA A 30 2.96 -13.71 -4.11
CA ALA A 30 2.57 -14.76 -3.19
C ALA A 30 1.18 -14.51 -2.60
N ILE A 31 0.89 -13.28 -2.16
CA ILE A 31 -0.43 -12.88 -1.67
C ILE A 31 -1.49 -13.10 -2.77
N ILE A 32 -1.30 -12.49 -3.94
CA ILE A 32 -2.29 -12.50 -5.03
C ILE A 32 -2.65 -13.93 -5.46
N ARG A 33 -1.66 -14.84 -5.55
CA ARG A 33 -1.89 -16.25 -5.92
C ARG A 33 -2.77 -17.03 -4.94
N THR A 34 -2.85 -16.61 -3.68
CA THR A 34 -3.67 -17.28 -2.66
C THR A 34 -5.11 -16.78 -2.62
N LEU A 35 -5.39 -15.64 -3.26
CA LEU A 35 -6.69 -15.00 -3.19
C LEU A 35 -7.63 -15.50 -4.28
N PRO A 36 -8.91 -15.72 -3.95
CA PRO A 36 -9.90 -16.22 -4.90
C PRO A 36 -10.48 -15.08 -5.79
N ILE A 37 -9.62 -14.21 -6.30
CA ILE A 37 -10.02 -13.11 -7.18
C ILE A 37 -10.48 -13.67 -8.52
N GLN A 38 -11.64 -13.26 -8.97
CA GLN A 38 -12.26 -13.74 -10.20
C GLN A 38 -12.21 -12.67 -11.31
N ALA A 39 -12.36 -13.11 -12.56
CA ALA A 39 -12.34 -12.21 -13.71
C ALA A 39 -13.50 -11.18 -13.73
N VAL A 40 -14.55 -11.44 -12.96
CA VAL A 40 -15.71 -10.53 -12.82
C VAL A 40 -15.54 -9.49 -11.70
N ASP A 41 -14.48 -9.62 -10.90
CA ASP A 41 -14.25 -8.72 -9.77
C ASP A 41 -13.67 -7.38 -10.24
N ASP A 42 -13.99 -6.33 -9.48
CA ASP A 42 -13.36 -5.02 -9.60
C ASP A 42 -12.31 -4.88 -8.49
N VAL A 43 -11.07 -4.61 -8.88
CA VAL A 43 -9.90 -4.50 -7.98
C VAL A 43 -9.33 -3.09 -8.03
N LEU A 44 -9.05 -2.50 -6.87
CA LEU A 44 -8.34 -1.22 -6.76
C LEU A 44 -6.97 -1.42 -6.11
N ASP A 45 -5.93 -1.02 -6.80
CA ASP A 45 -4.55 -0.91 -6.31
C ASP A 45 -4.28 0.54 -5.89
N ILE A 46 -4.21 0.78 -4.57
CA ILE A 46 -4.09 2.11 -3.97
C ILE A 46 -2.61 2.44 -3.78
N GLY A 47 -2.18 3.58 -4.33
CA GLY A 47 -0.77 3.95 -4.40
C GLY A 47 0.00 3.01 -5.33
N CYS A 48 -0.57 2.75 -6.51
CA CYS A 48 -0.09 1.74 -7.45
C CYS A 48 1.34 1.98 -7.98
N GLY A 49 1.96 3.11 -7.67
CA GLY A 49 3.30 3.46 -8.12
C GLY A 49 3.44 3.36 -9.63
N THR A 50 4.41 2.58 -10.10
CA THR A 50 4.63 2.32 -11.53
C THR A 50 3.60 1.35 -12.16
N GLY A 51 2.64 0.84 -11.37
CA GLY A 51 1.59 -0.08 -11.80
C GLY A 51 2.03 -1.54 -11.88
N ALA A 52 3.10 -1.94 -11.21
CA ALA A 52 3.62 -3.30 -11.32
C ALA A 52 2.68 -4.33 -10.66
N THR A 53 2.14 -4.04 -9.48
CA THR A 53 1.15 -4.89 -8.80
C THR A 53 -0.18 -4.90 -9.56
N ALA A 54 -0.66 -3.73 -10.02
CA ALA A 54 -1.87 -3.63 -10.85
C ALA A 54 -1.77 -4.48 -12.12
N GLN A 55 -0.61 -4.43 -12.81
CA GLN A 55 -0.35 -5.26 -13.99
C GLN A 55 -0.39 -6.75 -13.65
N TYR A 56 0.28 -7.16 -12.57
CA TYR A 56 0.29 -8.56 -12.16
C TYR A 56 -1.12 -9.07 -11.79
N LEU A 57 -1.91 -8.25 -11.07
CA LEU A 57 -3.31 -8.55 -10.80
C LEU A 57 -4.10 -8.77 -12.09
N ALA A 58 -4.02 -7.85 -13.05
CA ALA A 58 -4.72 -7.98 -14.33
C ALA A 58 -4.29 -9.22 -15.13
N ASP A 59 -3.00 -9.53 -15.12
CA ASP A 59 -2.45 -10.69 -15.84
C ASP A 59 -2.86 -12.02 -15.23
N GLN A 60 -2.86 -12.12 -13.89
CA GLN A 60 -3.14 -13.38 -13.19
C GLN A 60 -4.63 -13.67 -13.07
N THR A 61 -5.44 -12.66 -12.80
CA THR A 61 -6.86 -12.85 -12.43
C THR A 61 -7.83 -12.55 -13.56
N LYS A 62 -7.40 -11.76 -14.55
CA LYS A 62 -8.27 -11.19 -15.61
C LYS A 62 -9.38 -10.29 -15.06
N ALA A 63 -9.28 -9.88 -13.79
CA ALA A 63 -10.21 -8.96 -13.14
C ALA A 63 -10.10 -7.54 -13.73
N SER A 64 -11.12 -6.73 -13.48
CA SER A 64 -11.13 -5.30 -13.82
C SER A 64 -10.26 -4.53 -12.83
N VAL A 65 -9.00 -4.23 -13.17
CA VAL A 65 -8.05 -3.58 -12.27
C VAL A 65 -7.98 -2.07 -12.52
N THR A 66 -8.05 -1.30 -11.44
CA THR A 66 -7.77 0.14 -11.43
C THR A 66 -6.62 0.42 -10.48
N GLY A 67 -5.58 1.13 -10.95
CA GLY A 67 -4.54 1.69 -10.10
C GLY A 67 -4.79 3.17 -9.85
N ILE A 68 -4.57 3.64 -8.61
CA ILE A 68 -4.59 5.05 -8.26
C ILE A 68 -3.28 5.45 -7.58
N ASP A 69 -2.73 6.59 -7.97
CA ASP A 69 -1.54 7.14 -7.32
C ASP A 69 -1.62 8.67 -7.25
N LEU A 70 -1.03 9.24 -6.20
CA LEU A 70 -0.98 10.69 -6.01
C LEU A 70 0.17 11.35 -6.80
N HIS A 71 1.25 10.61 -7.08
CA HIS A 71 2.45 11.16 -7.67
C HIS A 71 2.36 11.17 -9.21
N PRO A 72 2.44 12.35 -9.88
CA PRO A 72 2.22 12.43 -11.33
C PRO A 72 3.19 11.58 -12.16
N GLN A 73 4.45 11.43 -11.72
CA GLN A 73 5.45 10.61 -12.44
C GLN A 73 5.10 9.12 -12.35
N MET A 74 4.61 8.67 -11.19
CA MET A 74 4.13 7.30 -11.00
C MET A 74 2.92 7.01 -11.88
N VAL A 75 1.92 7.90 -11.89
CA VAL A 75 0.76 7.82 -12.79
C VAL A 75 1.18 7.71 -14.26
N LYS A 76 2.16 8.53 -14.69
CA LYS A 76 2.69 8.47 -16.05
C LYS A 76 3.35 7.12 -16.36
N ALA A 77 4.15 6.61 -15.43
CA ALA A 77 4.80 5.30 -15.57
C ALA A 77 3.77 4.15 -15.63
N ALA A 78 2.77 4.17 -14.73
CA ALA A 78 1.70 3.18 -14.70
C ALA A 78 0.86 3.18 -15.97
N LYS A 79 0.50 4.36 -16.51
CA LYS A 79 -0.20 4.48 -17.79
C LYS A 79 0.58 3.86 -18.92
N LYS A 80 1.89 4.19 -19.05
CA LYS A 80 2.76 3.62 -20.06
C LYS A 80 2.84 2.09 -19.94
N ARG A 81 2.93 1.57 -18.71
CA ARG A 81 2.92 0.11 -18.46
C ARG A 81 1.62 -0.52 -18.92
N SER A 82 0.49 0.06 -18.57
CA SER A 82 -0.82 -0.44 -18.96
C SER A 82 -1.02 -0.45 -20.48
N GLU A 83 -0.61 0.61 -21.18
CA GLU A 83 -0.68 0.71 -22.65
C GLU A 83 0.14 -0.36 -23.37
N GLN A 84 1.20 -0.86 -22.74
CA GLN A 84 2.07 -1.91 -23.29
C GLN A 84 1.63 -3.33 -22.90
N SER A 85 0.56 -3.45 -22.13
CA SER A 85 0.08 -4.73 -21.59
C SER A 85 -0.92 -5.39 -22.51
N LEU A 86 -0.91 -6.74 -22.52
CA LEU A 86 -1.97 -7.54 -23.12
C LEU A 86 -3.27 -7.54 -22.31
N ASN A 87 -3.16 -7.23 -21.01
CA ASN A 87 -4.30 -7.06 -20.08
C ASN A 87 -4.20 -5.66 -19.44
N PRO A 88 -4.64 -4.62 -20.18
CA PRO A 88 -4.50 -3.24 -19.68
C PRO A 88 -5.38 -3.02 -18.45
N PHE A 89 -4.90 -2.17 -17.55
CA PHE A 89 -5.61 -1.73 -16.37
C PHE A 89 -5.83 -0.23 -16.40
N ARG A 90 -6.86 0.24 -15.70
CA ARG A 90 -7.16 1.67 -15.61
C ARG A 90 -6.19 2.35 -14.65
N VAL A 91 -5.72 3.57 -14.98
CA VAL A 91 -4.88 4.38 -14.09
C VAL A 91 -5.51 5.73 -13.83
N VAL A 92 -5.63 6.09 -12.55
CA VAL A 92 -6.23 7.34 -12.07
C VAL A 92 -5.20 8.12 -11.27
N HIS A 93 -5.15 9.43 -11.46
CA HIS A 93 -4.42 10.34 -10.58
C HIS A 93 -5.33 10.77 -9.44
N GLY A 94 -4.95 10.54 -8.19
CA GLY A 94 -5.78 10.91 -7.05
C GLY A 94 -5.19 10.50 -5.70
N SER A 95 -5.82 10.98 -4.64
CA SER A 95 -5.41 10.72 -3.26
C SER A 95 -6.16 9.56 -2.64
N ALA A 96 -5.45 8.72 -1.87
CA ALA A 96 -6.03 7.70 -1.03
C ALA A 96 -6.93 8.26 0.10
N GLU A 97 -6.75 9.54 0.45
CA GLU A 97 -7.55 10.24 1.46
C GLU A 97 -8.87 10.82 0.90
N SER A 98 -9.06 10.78 -0.43
CA SER A 98 -10.27 11.25 -1.12
C SER A 98 -10.37 10.52 -2.47
N LEU A 99 -10.86 9.28 -2.43
CA LEU A 99 -10.92 8.42 -3.60
C LEU A 99 -12.00 8.88 -4.58
N PRO A 100 -11.67 9.14 -5.87
CA PRO A 100 -12.61 9.65 -6.87
C PRO A 100 -13.52 8.54 -7.43
N PHE A 101 -13.97 7.64 -6.56
CA PHE A 101 -14.81 6.52 -6.92
C PHE A 101 -16.13 6.57 -6.14
N ARG A 102 -17.18 6.01 -6.72
CA ARG A 102 -18.48 5.84 -6.05
C ARG A 102 -18.38 4.85 -4.90
N ASP A 103 -19.32 4.93 -3.99
CA ASP A 103 -19.49 3.92 -2.94
C ASP A 103 -19.66 2.53 -3.56
N ARG A 104 -19.12 1.51 -2.89
CA ARG A 104 -19.28 0.10 -3.26
C ARG A 104 -18.90 -0.18 -4.72
N ALA A 105 -17.75 0.33 -5.15
CA ALA A 105 -17.25 0.16 -6.50
C ALA A 105 -16.38 -1.09 -6.68
N PHE A 106 -15.71 -1.55 -5.61
CA PHE A 106 -14.67 -2.58 -5.69
C PHE A 106 -14.97 -3.77 -4.78
N ASP A 107 -14.53 -4.95 -5.21
CA ASP A 107 -14.54 -6.19 -4.44
C ASP A 107 -13.27 -6.35 -3.62
N TRP A 108 -12.14 -5.89 -4.17
CA TRP A 108 -10.82 -6.00 -3.57
C TRP A 108 -10.08 -4.68 -3.58
N LEU A 109 -9.40 -4.38 -2.46
CA LEU A 109 -8.45 -3.28 -2.35
C LEU A 109 -7.07 -3.84 -1.99
N PHE A 110 -6.05 -3.31 -2.65
CA PHE A 110 -4.64 -3.52 -2.32
C PHE A 110 -4.00 -2.18 -1.94
N SER A 111 -3.15 -2.18 -0.91
CA SER A 111 -2.37 -1.03 -0.47
C SER A 111 -1.01 -1.55 0.02
N GLU A 112 0.05 -1.25 -0.69
CA GLU A 112 1.39 -1.75 -0.39
C GLU A 112 2.32 -0.60 -0.04
N SER A 113 2.55 -0.37 1.27
CA SER A 113 3.34 0.75 1.83
C SER A 113 2.84 2.12 1.39
N VAL A 114 1.55 2.33 1.48
CA VAL A 114 0.88 3.58 1.11
C VAL A 114 0.07 4.15 2.25
N THR A 115 -0.72 3.31 2.93
CA THR A 115 -1.64 3.77 3.97
C THR A 115 -0.90 4.41 5.14
N ALA A 116 0.28 3.90 5.49
CA ALA A 116 1.14 4.50 6.53
C ALA A 116 1.56 5.95 6.22
N PHE A 117 1.57 6.37 4.95
CA PHE A 117 1.89 7.74 4.53
C PHE A 117 0.67 8.69 4.54
N THR A 118 -0.51 8.18 4.83
CA THR A 118 -1.76 8.91 4.82
C THR A 118 -2.22 9.29 6.22
N HIS A 119 -3.17 10.21 6.31
CA HIS A 119 -3.91 10.46 7.53
C HIS A 119 -5.01 9.39 7.67
N LEU A 120 -4.76 8.34 8.48
CA LEU A 120 -5.63 7.16 8.59
C LEU A 120 -7.12 7.48 8.82
N PRO A 121 -7.49 8.48 9.66
CA PRO A 121 -8.88 8.90 9.83
C PRO A 121 -9.57 9.42 8.54
N ARG A 122 -8.82 9.66 7.47
CA ARG A 122 -9.37 10.02 6.15
C ARG A 122 -9.31 8.87 5.18
N SER A 123 -8.16 8.20 5.07
CA SER A 123 -7.98 7.15 4.06
C SER A 123 -8.77 5.88 4.36
N LEU A 124 -8.77 5.38 5.60
CA LEU A 124 -9.46 4.12 5.92
C LEU A 124 -10.98 4.18 5.77
N PRO A 125 -11.70 5.28 6.12
CA PRO A 125 -13.11 5.44 5.77
C PRO A 125 -13.37 5.44 4.27
N GLU A 126 -12.48 6.02 3.45
CA GLU A 126 -12.59 5.99 1.99
C GLU A 126 -12.43 4.56 1.45
N TYR A 127 -11.46 3.78 1.98
CA TYR A 127 -11.31 2.37 1.64
C TYR A 127 -12.58 1.58 1.96
N PHE A 128 -13.11 1.78 3.17
CA PHE A 128 -14.35 1.15 3.57
C PHE A 128 -15.54 1.58 2.69
N ARG A 129 -15.63 2.86 2.34
CA ARG A 129 -16.72 3.41 1.51
C ARG A 129 -16.74 2.77 0.12
N VAL A 130 -15.59 2.71 -0.54
CA VAL A 130 -15.52 2.22 -1.93
C VAL A 130 -15.61 0.70 -2.05
N LEU A 131 -15.39 -0.06 -0.97
CA LEU A 131 -15.61 -1.51 -0.95
C LEU A 131 -17.08 -1.87 -1.00
N ARG A 132 -17.42 -2.89 -1.76
CA ARG A 132 -18.72 -3.59 -1.72
C ARG A 132 -18.92 -4.29 -0.38
N SER A 133 -20.16 -4.64 -0.04
CA SER A 133 -20.42 -5.56 1.07
C SER A 133 -19.77 -6.91 0.77
N GLY A 134 -19.05 -7.47 1.74
CA GLY A 134 -18.21 -8.66 1.56
C GLY A 134 -16.85 -8.39 0.92
N GLY A 135 -16.59 -7.16 0.48
CA GLY A 135 -15.30 -6.79 -0.11
C GLY A 135 -14.16 -6.78 0.90
N GLN A 136 -12.94 -6.90 0.41
CA GLN A 136 -11.75 -7.18 1.21
C GLN A 136 -10.62 -6.19 0.91
N LEU A 137 -9.87 -5.84 1.94
CA LEU A 137 -8.65 -5.04 1.88
C LEU A 137 -7.45 -5.89 2.25
N PHE A 138 -6.41 -5.86 1.42
CA PHE A 138 -5.07 -6.31 1.76
C PHE A 138 -4.14 -5.10 1.81
N ALA A 139 -3.54 -4.87 2.98
CA ALA A 139 -2.58 -3.78 3.17
C ALA A 139 -1.26 -4.32 3.73
N VAL A 140 -0.15 -4.01 3.07
CA VAL A 140 1.21 -4.33 3.53
C VAL A 140 1.81 -3.04 4.07
N GLU A 141 1.87 -2.88 5.40
CA GLU A 141 2.17 -1.57 5.99
C GLU A 141 3.28 -1.64 7.03
N MET A 142 4.04 -0.55 7.09
CA MET A 142 5.02 -0.32 8.14
C MET A 142 4.36 -0.44 9.51
N THR A 143 4.98 -1.24 10.38
CA THR A 143 4.45 -1.55 11.71
C THR A 143 5.60 -1.58 12.70
N VAL A 144 5.39 -1.05 13.90
CA VAL A 144 6.36 -1.16 14.99
C VAL A 144 5.95 -2.28 15.96
N GLU A 145 6.92 -3.07 16.38
CA GLU A 145 6.69 -4.20 17.31
C GLU A 145 6.25 -3.73 18.69
N GLN A 146 6.67 -2.53 19.08
CA GLN A 146 6.32 -1.88 20.35
C GLN A 146 6.36 -0.37 20.20
N LYS A 147 5.76 0.34 21.15
CA LYS A 147 5.86 1.80 21.21
C LYS A 147 7.30 2.23 21.38
N LEU A 148 7.71 3.16 20.55
CA LEU A 148 9.04 3.76 20.59
C LEU A 148 9.06 4.98 21.51
N PRO A 149 10.23 5.33 22.09
CA PRO A 149 10.46 6.64 22.67
C PRO A 149 10.10 7.74 21.65
N GLU A 150 9.48 8.82 22.12
CA GLU A 150 8.97 9.88 21.24
C GLU A 150 10.06 10.49 20.33
N GLN A 151 11.30 10.56 20.80
CA GLN A 151 12.42 11.06 20.02
C GLN A 151 12.73 10.14 18.81
N ASP A 152 12.71 8.83 19.00
CA ASP A 152 13.01 7.87 17.94
C ASP A 152 11.83 7.76 16.96
N LYS A 153 10.61 7.78 17.48
CA LYS A 153 9.40 7.87 16.66
C LYS A 153 9.46 9.09 15.73
N ARG A 154 9.79 10.28 16.24
CA ARG A 154 9.94 11.50 15.44
C ARG A 154 11.00 11.36 14.35
N LYS A 155 12.18 10.82 14.69
CA LYS A 155 13.24 10.59 13.69
C LYS A 155 12.77 9.75 12.50
N ILE A 156 12.06 8.66 12.78
CA ILE A 156 11.53 7.77 11.73
C ILE A 156 10.43 8.49 10.94
N CYS A 157 9.47 9.13 11.62
CA CYS A 157 8.39 9.87 11.00
C CYS A 157 8.91 11.00 10.09
N ASP A 158 9.86 11.79 10.58
CA ASP A 158 10.45 12.91 9.80
C ASP A 158 11.25 12.40 8.62
N PHE A 159 11.96 11.28 8.76
CA PHE A 159 12.74 10.70 7.68
C PHE A 159 11.86 10.18 6.54
N TYR A 160 10.85 9.36 6.84
CA TYR A 160 9.95 8.80 5.82
C TYR A 160 8.83 9.75 5.40
N GLY A 161 8.55 10.78 6.21
CA GLY A 161 7.41 11.69 5.98
C GLY A 161 6.06 11.04 6.32
N VAL A 162 6.05 10.03 7.19
CA VAL A 162 4.82 9.40 7.69
C VAL A 162 4.24 10.22 8.84
N PRO A 163 2.90 10.34 8.95
CA PRO A 163 2.27 11.11 10.02
C PRO A 163 2.48 10.53 11.41
N ASP A 164 2.54 9.20 11.49
CA ASP A 164 2.67 8.45 12.73
C ASP A 164 3.22 7.04 12.49
N LEU A 165 3.61 6.35 13.57
CA LEU A 165 3.97 4.94 13.57
C LEU A 165 2.98 4.17 14.44
N TYR A 166 2.51 3.04 13.94
CA TYR A 166 1.49 2.24 14.59
C TYR A 166 2.01 0.84 14.91
N THR A 167 1.68 0.37 16.11
CA THR A 167 1.82 -1.04 16.47
C THR A 167 0.74 -1.86 15.76
N THR A 168 0.91 -3.18 15.75
CA THR A 168 -0.10 -4.11 15.22
C THR A 168 -1.49 -3.85 15.81
N THR A 169 -1.57 -3.71 17.14
CA THR A 169 -2.84 -3.45 17.84
C THR A 169 -3.45 -2.09 17.45
N GLU A 170 -2.62 -1.08 17.27
CA GLU A 170 -3.10 0.25 16.85
C GLU A 170 -3.62 0.22 15.41
N TRP A 171 -2.95 -0.49 14.49
CA TRP A 171 -3.45 -0.73 13.13
C TRP A 171 -4.80 -1.44 13.12
N GLU A 172 -4.94 -2.54 13.87
CA GLU A 172 -6.22 -3.25 13.99
C GLU A 172 -7.34 -2.33 14.50
N ASN A 173 -7.03 -1.51 15.53
CA ASN A 173 -8.00 -0.57 16.09
C ASN A 173 -8.42 0.51 15.08
N GLN A 174 -7.50 1.03 14.25
CA GLN A 174 -7.83 2.00 13.21
C GLN A 174 -8.73 1.38 12.12
N LEU A 175 -8.42 0.17 11.69
CA LEU A 175 -9.23 -0.57 10.72
C LEU A 175 -10.65 -0.83 11.28
N LYS A 176 -10.76 -1.34 12.51
CA LYS A 176 -12.05 -1.59 13.18
C LYS A 176 -12.87 -0.30 13.36
N LYS A 177 -12.24 0.81 13.78
CA LYS A 177 -12.89 2.12 13.89
C LYS A 177 -13.43 2.64 12.54
N SER A 178 -12.81 2.24 11.44
CA SER A 178 -13.24 2.64 10.10
C SER A 178 -14.36 1.75 9.53
N GLY A 179 -14.84 0.75 10.30
CA GLY A 179 -15.99 -0.07 9.97
C GLY A 179 -15.66 -1.51 9.55
N PHE A 180 -14.39 -1.87 9.39
CA PHE A 180 -14.00 -3.26 9.09
C PHE A 180 -14.37 -4.18 10.25
N SER A 181 -15.08 -5.26 9.96
CA SER A 181 -15.61 -6.19 10.98
C SER A 181 -14.64 -7.28 11.38
N GLU A 182 -13.83 -7.73 10.43
CA GLU A 182 -12.84 -8.78 10.61
C GLU A 182 -11.49 -8.23 10.15
N VAL A 183 -10.51 -8.34 11.02
CA VAL A 183 -9.14 -7.89 10.75
C VAL A 183 -8.20 -8.99 11.17
N TYR A 184 -7.49 -9.53 10.20
CA TYR A 184 -6.45 -10.55 10.39
C TYR A 184 -5.09 -9.90 10.17
N VAL A 185 -4.14 -10.23 11.03
CA VAL A 185 -2.75 -9.80 10.91
C VAL A 185 -1.92 -10.99 10.47
N LEU A 186 -1.26 -10.85 9.34
CA LEU A 186 -0.51 -11.89 8.68
C LEU A 186 0.95 -11.47 8.51
N GLU A 187 1.81 -12.45 8.35
CA GLU A 187 3.23 -12.25 8.06
C GLU A 187 3.60 -12.91 6.72
N GLY A 188 4.74 -12.54 6.15
CA GLY A 188 5.18 -13.14 4.89
C GLY A 188 5.23 -14.67 4.91
N LYS A 189 5.54 -15.29 6.06
CA LYS A 189 5.56 -16.76 6.23
C LYS A 189 4.20 -17.42 5.97
N ASP A 190 3.08 -16.72 6.19
CA ASP A 190 1.71 -17.22 5.98
C ASP A 190 1.38 -17.41 4.49
N PHE A 191 2.21 -16.83 3.62
CA PHE A 191 2.12 -16.96 2.16
C PHE A 191 3.26 -17.80 1.56
N PHE A 192 3.92 -18.65 2.37
CA PHE A 192 5.12 -19.41 1.98
C PHE A 192 6.27 -18.52 1.49
N PHE A 193 6.26 -17.25 1.87
CA PHE A 193 7.26 -16.27 1.52
C PHE A 193 8.40 -16.28 2.55
N ARG A 194 9.64 -16.44 2.07
CA ARG A 194 10.85 -16.22 2.87
C ARG A 194 11.50 -14.92 2.40
N GLN A 195 11.54 -13.94 3.29
CA GLN A 195 12.18 -12.66 3.00
C GLN A 195 13.65 -12.87 2.69
N LYS A 196 14.07 -12.50 1.48
CA LYS A 196 15.49 -12.31 1.15
C LYS A 196 15.87 -10.89 1.56
N ILE A 197 16.93 -10.75 2.34
CA ILE A 197 17.46 -9.45 2.74
C ILE A 197 17.84 -8.69 1.46
N SER A 198 17.25 -7.49 1.28
CA SER A 198 17.51 -6.50 0.24
C SER A 198 17.26 -6.95 -1.23
N GLU A 199 16.01 -6.83 -1.70
CA GLU A 199 15.71 -6.81 -3.14
C GLU A 199 15.67 -5.37 -3.70
N PHE A 200 16.29 -4.39 -3.04
CA PHE A 200 16.44 -3.08 -3.67
C PHE A 200 17.53 -3.17 -4.75
N PRO A 201 17.21 -2.98 -6.02
CA PRO A 201 18.17 -3.21 -7.09
C PRO A 201 19.24 -2.13 -7.07
N LEU A 202 20.40 -2.47 -6.49
CA LEU A 202 21.61 -1.62 -6.50
C LEU A 202 21.93 -1.06 -7.89
N SER A 203 21.58 -1.78 -8.96
CA SER A 203 21.75 -1.33 -10.34
C SER A 203 20.91 -0.12 -10.75
N LEU A 204 19.77 0.13 -10.11
CA LEU A 204 18.97 1.34 -10.36
C LEU A 204 19.57 2.55 -9.65
N ILE A 205 20.19 2.34 -8.50
CA ILE A 205 20.86 3.39 -7.72
C ILE A 205 22.02 3.97 -8.51
N THR A 206 22.82 3.14 -9.17
CA THR A 206 24.01 3.58 -9.89
C THR A 206 23.74 4.40 -11.15
N LYS A 207 22.55 4.32 -11.74
CA LYS A 207 22.19 5.04 -12.97
C LYS A 207 21.63 6.46 -12.74
N HIS A 208 21.09 6.75 -11.56
CA HIS A 208 20.38 8.00 -11.27
C HIS A 208 20.82 8.70 -9.98
N LEU A 209 22.00 8.36 -9.43
CA LEU A 209 22.52 8.94 -8.19
C LEU A 209 22.95 10.40 -8.41
N ASN A 210 22.12 11.31 -7.94
CA ASN A 210 22.60 12.59 -7.48
C ASN A 210 22.92 12.50 -5.96
N GLU A 211 23.60 13.52 -5.45
CA GLU A 211 24.02 13.58 -4.04
C GLU A 211 22.85 13.47 -3.06
N GLU A 212 21.69 14.02 -3.41
CA GLU A 212 20.46 13.97 -2.59
C GLU A 212 19.86 12.57 -2.53
N ALA A 213 19.79 11.88 -3.67
CA ALA A 213 19.32 10.49 -3.74
C ALA A 213 20.20 9.56 -2.91
N LEU A 214 21.51 9.77 -2.95
CA LEU A 214 22.46 9.00 -2.12
C LEU A 214 22.24 9.27 -0.62
N LYS A 215 22.05 10.51 -0.22
CA LYS A 215 21.75 10.87 1.19
C LYS A 215 20.47 10.21 1.69
N ILE A 216 19.40 10.21 0.89
CA ILE A 216 18.13 9.56 1.24
C ILE A 216 18.33 8.05 1.34
N TRP A 217 19.04 7.43 0.41
CA TRP A 217 19.33 6.01 0.44
C TRP A 217 20.15 5.60 1.67
N MET A 218 21.23 6.32 1.95
CA MET A 218 22.05 6.08 3.15
C MET A 218 21.24 6.28 4.44
N GLY A 219 20.38 7.29 4.48
CA GLY A 219 19.46 7.51 5.59
C GLY A 219 18.46 6.35 5.77
N HIS A 220 17.92 5.81 4.68
CA HIS A 220 17.06 4.62 4.72
C HIS A 220 17.79 3.42 5.31
N LEU A 221 18.98 3.10 4.80
CA LEU A 221 19.79 1.99 5.31
C LEU A 221 20.14 2.17 6.80
N ALA A 222 20.52 3.38 7.20
CA ALA A 222 20.84 3.69 8.59
C ALA A 222 19.60 3.53 9.49
N THR A 223 18.44 4.00 9.06
CA THR A 223 17.17 3.86 9.80
C THR A 223 16.77 2.39 9.95
N VAL A 224 16.78 1.63 8.85
CA VAL A 224 16.46 0.19 8.88
C VAL A 224 17.43 -0.56 9.80
N ASN A 225 18.74 -0.31 9.70
CA ASN A 225 19.73 -0.97 10.54
C ASN A 225 19.59 -0.59 12.03
N THR A 226 19.31 0.68 12.33
CA THR A 226 19.18 1.17 13.72
C THR A 226 17.95 0.59 14.39
N TYR A 227 16.83 0.48 13.66
CA TYR A 227 15.54 0.09 14.20
C TYR A 227 15.07 -1.30 13.76
N GLN A 228 15.97 -2.15 13.24
CA GLN A 228 15.66 -3.48 12.71
C GLN A 228 14.94 -4.43 13.66
N SER A 229 15.09 -4.23 14.98
CA SER A 229 14.42 -5.04 16.00
C SER A 229 13.00 -4.57 16.32
N VAL A 230 12.62 -3.37 15.89
CA VAL A 230 11.34 -2.75 16.25
C VAL A 230 10.56 -2.25 15.03
N LEU A 231 11.23 -1.89 13.94
CA LEU A 231 10.58 -1.45 12.70
C LEU A 231 10.43 -2.65 11.77
N ASN A 232 9.20 -3.00 11.49
CA ASN A 232 8.86 -4.15 10.68
C ASN A 232 7.70 -3.81 9.74
N TYR A 233 7.10 -4.80 9.11
CA TYR A 233 5.85 -4.69 8.39
C TYR A 233 4.90 -5.81 8.77
N ARG A 234 3.61 -5.59 8.56
CA ARG A 234 2.56 -6.60 8.68
C ARG A 234 1.64 -6.53 7.47
N ILE A 235 0.99 -7.63 7.21
CA ILE A 235 -0.05 -7.72 6.20
C ILE A 235 -1.37 -7.72 6.94
N TYR A 236 -2.19 -6.72 6.67
CA TYR A 236 -3.52 -6.56 7.25
C TYR A 236 -4.55 -6.99 6.22
N HIS A 237 -5.24 -8.07 6.52
CA HIS A 237 -6.40 -8.51 5.76
C HIS A 237 -7.65 -8.08 6.51
N ALA A 238 -8.43 -7.16 5.94
CA ALA A 238 -9.61 -6.61 6.58
C ALA A 238 -10.85 -6.77 5.69
N MET A 239 -11.99 -7.13 6.29
CA MET A 239 -13.22 -7.44 5.57
C MET A 239 -14.34 -6.47 5.92
N LYS A 240 -15.06 -6.03 4.89
CA LYS A 240 -16.32 -5.31 5.04
C LYS A 240 -17.47 -6.31 5.14
N LYS A 241 -18.10 -6.38 6.32
CA LYS A 241 -19.21 -7.32 6.57
C LYS A 241 -20.30 -7.23 5.51
N ASN A 242 -20.82 -8.37 5.12
CA ASN A 242 -22.05 -8.43 4.36
C ASN A 242 -23.21 -7.84 5.19
N TRP A 243 -23.75 -6.70 4.77
CA TRP A 243 -24.98 -6.21 5.36
C TRP A 243 -26.12 -7.14 4.89
N PRO A 244 -26.90 -7.74 5.82
CA PRO A 244 -28.03 -8.58 5.41
C PRO A 244 -28.99 -7.71 4.59
N THR A 245 -29.18 -8.06 3.33
CA THR A 245 -30.21 -7.48 2.47
C THR A 245 -31.55 -7.78 3.13
N GLY A 246 -32.14 -6.81 3.86
CA GLY A 246 -33.50 -6.98 4.40
C GLY A 246 -33.86 -6.30 5.71
N LYS A 247 -33.00 -5.48 6.31
CA LYS A 247 -33.43 -4.63 7.44
C LYS A 247 -32.93 -3.21 7.23
N LEU A 248 -33.78 -2.34 6.72
CA LEU A 248 -33.66 -0.90 6.94
C LEU A 248 -33.74 -0.66 8.45
N PRO A 249 -32.84 0.14 9.06
CA PRO A 249 -33.06 0.59 10.42
C PRO A 249 -34.38 1.36 10.44
N SER A 250 -35.32 0.88 11.24
CA SER A 250 -36.52 1.63 11.57
C SER A 250 -36.12 2.97 12.15
N SER A 251 -36.62 4.03 11.51
CA SER A 251 -36.57 5.45 11.89
C SER A 251 -36.86 5.70 13.35
#